data_619ae163fa1ce149ecf4f29e31c28a51
#
_entry.id   619ae163fa1ce149ecf4f29e31c28a51
#
_cell.length_a   1.000
_cell.length_b   1.000
_cell.length_c   1.000
_cell.angle_alpha   90.00
_cell.angle_beta   90.00
_cell.angle_gamma   90.00
#
_symmetry.space_group_name_H-M   'P 1'
#
loop_
_entity.id
_entity.type
_entity.pdbx_description
1 polymer ?
#
loop_
_entity_poly.entity_id
_entity_poly.type
_entity_poly.pdbx_seq_one_letter_code
_entity_poly.pdbx_strand_id
1 'polypeptide(L)'
;MGLHESQSRLFENLVGRSRAFVSFLYPTLREIFPDQLADVTAEEVWRAVNRAEPGLIRTEADELTYALHIMVRYELEKALMQGTLAVADLPAAWNAKYKEYLGVDVPDDAHGCLQDIHWAMGDLGYFPSYALGSAYGAQAVDDLRKTMDLDA
;
A
#
# COMPACT_ATOMS: atom_id res chain seq x y z
N MET A 1 15.64 -1.42 8.00
CA MET A 1 14.29 -0.90 7.71
C MET A 1 13.40 -1.93 7.00
N GLY A 2 13.77 -2.54 5.87
CA GLY A 2 12.91 -3.50 5.15
C GLY A 2 12.38 -4.66 6.00
N LEU A 3 13.20 -5.24 6.90
CA LEU A 3 12.74 -6.28 7.82
C LEU A 3 11.73 -5.74 8.87
N HIS A 4 11.89 -4.50 9.31
CA HIS A 4 10.91 -3.84 10.18
C HIS A 4 9.58 -3.66 9.45
N GLU A 5 9.62 -3.11 8.23
CA GLU A 5 8.42 -2.92 7.40
C GLU A 5 7.76 -4.25 6.97
N SER A 6 8.51 -5.35 6.94
CA SER A 6 7.92 -6.66 6.64
C SER A 6 6.87 -7.08 7.66
N GLN A 7 6.99 -6.65 8.92
CA GLN A 7 6.02 -6.97 9.96
C GLN A 7 4.71 -6.19 9.77
N SER A 8 4.80 -4.88 9.51
CA SER A 8 3.61 -4.06 9.24
C SER A 8 2.87 -4.57 7.98
N ARG A 9 3.62 -4.83 6.91
CA ARG A 9 3.06 -5.34 5.64
C ARG A 9 2.48 -6.75 5.78
N LEU A 10 3.09 -7.62 6.58
CA LEU A 10 2.58 -8.96 6.86
C LEU A 10 1.23 -8.89 7.58
N PHE A 11 1.15 -8.14 8.67
CA PHE A 11 -0.09 -8.05 9.44
C PHE A 11 -1.19 -7.28 8.70
N GLU A 12 -0.85 -6.19 8.00
CA GLU A 12 -1.83 -5.39 7.27
C GLU A 12 -2.41 -6.14 6.06
N ASN A 13 -1.54 -6.67 5.21
CA ASN A 13 -1.98 -7.22 3.92
C ASN A 13 -2.17 -8.73 3.96
N LEU A 14 -1.15 -9.49 4.41
CA LEU A 14 -1.18 -10.94 4.28
C LEU A 14 -2.08 -11.60 5.34
N VAL A 15 -2.17 -11.01 6.54
CA VAL A 15 -3.10 -11.47 7.58
C VAL A 15 -4.42 -10.69 7.51
N GLY A 16 -4.38 -9.37 7.65
CA GLY A 16 -5.57 -8.52 7.82
C GLY A 16 -6.52 -8.52 6.62
N ARG A 17 -6.01 -8.77 5.42
CA ARG A 17 -6.81 -8.89 4.19
C ARG A 17 -7.06 -10.34 3.78
N SER A 18 -6.64 -11.33 4.58
CA SER A 18 -6.90 -12.75 4.29
C SER A 18 -8.38 -13.07 4.45
N ARG A 19 -8.85 -14.08 3.70
CA ARG A 19 -10.23 -14.56 3.81
C ARG A 19 -10.52 -15.12 5.20
N ALA A 20 -9.57 -15.84 5.80
CA ALA A 20 -9.69 -16.40 7.14
C ALA A 20 -9.89 -15.29 8.18
N PHE A 21 -9.05 -14.25 8.16
CA PHE A 21 -9.16 -13.13 9.10
C PHE A 21 -10.47 -12.34 8.92
N VAL A 22 -10.87 -12.05 7.69
CA VAL A 22 -12.13 -11.35 7.42
C VAL A 22 -13.31 -12.20 7.90
N SER A 23 -13.31 -13.51 7.68
CA SER A 23 -14.35 -14.41 8.16
C SER A 23 -14.42 -14.44 9.68
N PHE A 24 -13.27 -14.46 10.35
CA PHE A 24 -13.19 -14.38 11.82
C PHE A 24 -13.73 -13.04 12.36
N LEU A 25 -13.38 -11.94 11.72
CA LEU A 25 -13.75 -10.60 12.18
C LEU A 25 -15.21 -10.23 11.85
N TYR A 26 -15.78 -10.78 10.78
CA TYR A 26 -17.06 -10.39 10.22
C TYR A 26 -18.25 -10.42 11.21
N PRO A 27 -18.42 -11.42 12.12
CA PRO A 27 -19.50 -11.40 13.12
C PRO A 27 -19.45 -10.15 13.98
N THR A 28 -18.26 -9.77 14.47
CA THR A 28 -18.05 -8.55 15.28
C THR A 28 -18.35 -7.28 14.48
N LEU A 29 -17.94 -7.24 13.22
CA LEU A 29 -18.25 -6.10 12.34
C LEU A 29 -19.78 -5.95 12.16
N ARG A 30 -20.53 -7.04 12.00
CA ARG A 30 -22.00 -7.00 11.91
C ARG A 30 -22.67 -6.52 13.18
N GLU A 31 -22.14 -6.83 14.35
CA GLU A 31 -22.64 -6.32 15.63
C GLU A 31 -22.42 -4.82 15.77
N ILE A 32 -21.27 -4.31 15.31
CA ILE A 32 -20.93 -2.88 15.41
C ILE A 32 -21.61 -2.04 14.32
N PHE A 33 -21.76 -2.59 13.11
CA PHE A 33 -22.31 -1.92 11.92
C PHE A 33 -23.51 -2.66 11.34
N PRO A 34 -24.60 -2.85 12.12
CA PRO A 34 -25.72 -3.71 11.72
C PRO A 34 -26.45 -3.21 10.46
N ASP A 35 -26.64 -1.90 10.33
CA ASP A 35 -27.35 -1.32 9.18
C ASP A 35 -26.52 -1.35 7.89
N GLN A 36 -25.21 -1.07 8.00
CA GLN A 36 -24.30 -1.04 6.85
C GLN A 36 -24.00 -2.45 6.31
N LEU A 37 -24.06 -3.46 7.17
CA LEU A 37 -23.75 -4.86 6.83
C LEU A 37 -24.99 -5.76 6.83
N ALA A 38 -26.22 -5.20 6.81
CA ALA A 38 -27.45 -5.97 6.87
C ALA A 38 -27.51 -7.06 5.78
N ASP A 39 -27.24 -6.65 4.54
CA ASP A 39 -27.33 -7.50 3.35
C ASP A 39 -25.95 -7.81 2.72
N VAL A 40 -24.87 -7.59 3.49
CA VAL A 40 -23.49 -7.83 3.04
C VAL A 40 -22.96 -9.12 3.66
N THR A 41 -22.30 -9.97 2.87
CA THR A 41 -21.68 -11.21 3.32
C THR A 41 -20.19 -11.02 3.67
N ALA A 42 -19.60 -11.93 4.44
CA ALA A 42 -18.16 -11.93 4.70
C ALA A 42 -17.32 -12.01 3.41
N GLU A 43 -17.80 -12.74 2.41
CA GLU A 43 -17.15 -12.83 1.10
C GLU A 43 -17.14 -11.50 0.36
N GLU A 44 -18.23 -10.73 0.43
CA GLU A 44 -18.31 -9.40 -0.18
C GLU A 44 -17.41 -8.40 0.53
N VAL A 45 -17.33 -8.46 1.87
CA VAL A 45 -16.35 -7.67 2.65
C VAL A 45 -14.92 -8.02 2.23
N TRP A 46 -14.60 -9.33 2.16
CA TRP A 46 -13.27 -9.77 1.72
C TRP A 46 -12.92 -9.28 0.31
N ARG A 47 -13.84 -9.37 -0.64
CA ARG A 47 -13.64 -8.84 -2.00
C ARG A 47 -13.48 -7.33 -2.04
N ALA A 48 -14.23 -6.61 -1.22
CA ALA A 48 -14.15 -5.16 -1.15
C ALA A 48 -12.79 -4.68 -0.63
N VAL A 49 -12.25 -5.30 0.45
CA VAL A 49 -10.94 -4.92 1.01
C VAL A 49 -9.76 -5.36 0.13
N ASN A 50 -9.98 -6.28 -0.81
CA ASN A 50 -8.98 -6.76 -1.77
C ASN A 50 -9.22 -6.25 -3.20
N ARG A 51 -10.08 -5.25 -3.38
CA ARG A 51 -10.32 -4.63 -4.68
C ARG A 51 -9.04 -3.96 -5.19
N ALA A 52 -8.60 -4.33 -6.39
CA ALA A 52 -7.47 -3.71 -7.05
C ALA A 52 -7.94 -2.58 -7.96
N GLU A 53 -7.57 -1.35 -7.63
CA GLU A 53 -7.92 -0.16 -8.40
C GLU A 53 -6.85 0.92 -8.22
N PRO A 54 -6.25 1.44 -9.30
CA PRO A 54 -5.27 2.51 -9.18
C PRO A 54 -5.87 3.75 -8.49
N GLY A 55 -5.19 4.23 -7.45
CA GLY A 55 -5.62 5.38 -6.66
C GLY A 55 -4.52 6.43 -6.54
N LEU A 56 -4.86 7.57 -5.93
CA LEU A 56 -3.94 8.69 -5.74
C LEU A 56 -3.05 8.51 -4.50
N ILE A 57 -3.61 7.97 -3.42
CA ILE A 57 -2.97 7.97 -2.09
C ILE A 57 -2.28 6.63 -1.82
N ARG A 58 -0.98 6.68 -1.57
CA ARG A 58 -0.15 5.48 -1.33
C ARG A 58 -0.65 4.64 -0.15
N THR A 59 -1.01 5.27 0.95
CA THR A 59 -1.46 4.57 2.16
C THR A 59 -2.82 3.89 1.98
N GLU A 60 -3.58 4.26 0.96
CA GLU A 60 -4.87 3.67 0.60
C GLU A 60 -4.76 2.68 -0.58
N ALA A 61 -3.56 2.57 -1.17
CA ALA A 61 -3.35 1.73 -2.34
C ALA A 61 -3.58 0.25 -2.04
N ASP A 62 -4.14 -0.44 -3.00
CA ASP A 62 -4.28 -1.90 -2.98
C ASP A 62 -2.92 -2.60 -3.10
N GLU A 63 -2.90 -3.90 -2.81
CA GLU A 63 -1.65 -4.67 -2.80
C GLU A 63 -0.99 -4.78 -4.18
N LEU A 64 -1.77 -4.78 -5.26
CA LEU A 64 -1.26 -4.88 -6.63
C LEU A 64 -0.56 -3.59 -7.07
N THR A 65 -1.20 -2.43 -6.81
CA THR A 65 -0.69 -1.12 -7.27
C THR A 65 0.28 -0.46 -6.29
N TYR A 66 0.34 -0.92 -5.04
CA TYR A 66 1.18 -0.32 -4.00
C TYR A 66 2.66 -0.17 -4.42
N ALA A 67 3.23 -1.20 -5.04
CA ALA A 67 4.63 -1.16 -5.48
C ALA A 67 4.90 -0.07 -6.52
N LEU A 68 3.92 0.27 -7.37
CA LEU A 68 4.03 1.36 -8.35
C LEU A 68 4.16 2.72 -7.66
N HIS A 69 3.42 2.94 -6.56
CA HIS A 69 3.58 4.13 -5.72
C HIS A 69 4.99 4.25 -5.15
N ILE A 70 5.62 3.14 -4.75
CA ILE A 70 6.99 3.13 -4.27
C ILE A 70 7.99 3.42 -5.40
N MET A 71 7.78 2.87 -6.58
CA MET A 71 8.64 3.11 -7.76
C MET A 71 8.66 4.60 -8.14
N VAL A 72 7.50 5.26 -8.18
CA VAL A 72 7.42 6.71 -8.43
C VAL A 72 8.30 7.48 -7.44
N ARG A 73 8.17 7.22 -6.16
CA ARG A 73 8.93 7.91 -5.10
C ARG A 73 10.42 7.64 -5.20
N TYR A 74 10.80 6.39 -5.42
CA TYR A 74 12.20 6.01 -5.59
C TYR A 74 12.87 6.73 -6.76
N GLU A 75 12.22 6.77 -7.92
CA GLU A 75 12.78 7.39 -9.11
C GLU A 75 12.91 8.91 -8.96
N LEU A 76 11.88 9.56 -8.40
CA LEU A 76 11.90 11.00 -8.15
C LEU A 76 12.94 11.38 -7.10
N GLU A 77 13.00 10.66 -5.98
CA GLU A 77 14.00 10.89 -4.94
C GLU A 77 15.42 10.71 -5.49
N LYS A 78 15.64 9.66 -6.27
CA LYS A 78 16.93 9.44 -6.94
C LYS A 78 17.30 10.59 -7.86
N ALA A 79 16.35 11.10 -8.65
CA ALA A 79 16.57 12.23 -9.56
C ALA A 79 16.88 13.53 -8.82
N LEU A 80 16.18 13.80 -7.69
CA LEU A 80 16.45 14.92 -6.79
C LEU A 80 17.87 14.83 -6.18
N MET A 81 18.23 13.66 -5.65
CA MET A 81 19.56 13.44 -5.05
C MET A 81 20.70 13.52 -6.05
N GLN A 82 20.48 13.14 -7.29
CA GLN A 82 21.44 13.26 -8.37
C GLN A 82 21.52 14.66 -8.98
N GLY A 83 20.61 15.58 -8.60
CA GLY A 83 20.52 16.94 -9.15
C GLY A 83 20.03 16.97 -10.61
N THR A 84 19.42 15.88 -11.09
CA THR A 84 18.83 15.81 -12.44
C THR A 84 17.38 16.29 -12.48
N LEU A 85 16.74 16.47 -11.34
CA LEU A 85 15.42 17.08 -11.16
C LEU A 85 15.56 18.24 -10.16
N ALA A 86 15.10 19.42 -10.54
CA ALA A 86 15.01 20.55 -9.60
C ALA A 86 13.77 20.38 -8.70
N VAL A 87 13.87 20.83 -7.45
CA VAL A 87 12.75 20.75 -6.49
C VAL A 87 11.50 21.47 -7.00
N ALA A 88 11.68 22.60 -7.70
CA ALA A 88 10.57 23.35 -8.30
C ALA A 88 9.79 22.55 -9.38
N ASP A 89 10.43 21.57 -10.01
CA ASP A 89 9.84 20.77 -11.07
C ASP A 89 9.22 19.45 -10.51
N LEU A 90 9.38 19.18 -9.22
CA LEU A 90 8.89 17.96 -8.60
C LEU A 90 7.38 17.72 -8.80
N PRO A 91 6.47 18.70 -8.63
CA PRO A 91 5.04 18.47 -8.84
C PRO A 91 4.73 17.98 -10.27
N ALA A 92 5.32 18.60 -11.27
CA ALA A 92 5.10 18.21 -12.67
C ALA A 92 5.66 16.81 -12.98
N ALA A 93 6.86 16.51 -12.47
CA ALA A 93 7.48 15.19 -12.62
C ALA A 93 6.68 14.10 -11.89
N TRP A 94 6.13 14.40 -10.72
CA TRP A 94 5.25 13.52 -9.97
C TRP A 94 3.99 13.17 -10.78
N ASN A 95 3.29 14.20 -11.28
CA ASN A 95 2.06 14.01 -12.05
C ASN A 95 2.30 13.17 -13.30
N ALA A 96 3.41 13.41 -14.00
CA ALA A 96 3.81 12.61 -15.15
C ALA A 96 4.03 11.12 -14.80
N LYS A 97 4.71 10.84 -13.68
CA LYS A 97 4.96 9.47 -13.21
C LYS A 97 3.68 8.77 -12.75
N TYR A 98 2.77 9.47 -12.09
CA TYR A 98 1.46 8.93 -11.72
C TYR A 98 0.63 8.56 -12.94
N LYS A 99 0.65 9.41 -13.96
CA LYS A 99 -0.02 9.11 -15.24
C LYS A 99 0.60 7.91 -15.95
N GLU A 100 1.94 7.83 -15.96
CA GLU A 100 2.67 6.73 -16.59
C GLU A 100 2.42 5.38 -15.91
N TYR A 101 2.50 5.31 -14.57
CA TYR A 101 2.48 4.04 -13.82
C TYR A 101 1.10 3.61 -13.34
N LEU A 102 0.25 4.57 -12.98
CA LEU A 102 -1.06 4.30 -12.38
C LEU A 102 -2.22 4.70 -13.31
N GLY A 103 -1.96 5.45 -14.37
CA GLY A 103 -2.98 5.91 -15.30
C GLY A 103 -3.88 7.02 -14.74
N VAL A 104 -3.61 7.54 -13.53
CA VAL A 104 -4.43 8.54 -12.85
C VAL A 104 -3.90 9.95 -13.06
N ASP A 105 -4.80 10.94 -13.03
CA ASP A 105 -4.46 12.35 -13.07
C ASP A 105 -4.46 12.92 -11.65
N VAL A 106 -3.39 13.61 -11.27
CA VAL A 106 -3.22 14.19 -9.92
C VAL A 106 -3.85 15.60 -9.92
N PRO A 107 -4.85 15.86 -9.08
CA PRO A 107 -5.60 17.11 -9.11
C PRO A 107 -4.86 18.29 -8.46
N ASP A 108 -4.04 18.04 -7.46
CA ASP A 108 -3.30 19.03 -6.68
C ASP A 108 -2.10 18.40 -5.96
N ASP A 109 -1.23 19.23 -5.37
CA ASP A 109 -0.02 18.76 -4.69
C ASP A 109 -0.30 18.01 -3.38
N ALA A 110 -1.44 18.24 -2.73
CA ALA A 110 -1.82 17.53 -1.51
C ALA A 110 -2.14 16.06 -1.81
N HIS A 111 -2.77 15.78 -2.96
CA HIS A 111 -2.98 14.42 -3.47
C HIS A 111 -1.78 13.92 -4.30
N GLY A 112 -0.79 14.78 -4.53
CA GLY A 112 0.43 14.52 -5.28
C GLY A 112 1.66 14.40 -4.38
N CYS A 113 2.67 15.21 -4.67
CA CYS A 113 4.00 15.12 -4.06
C CYS A 113 4.05 15.49 -2.57
N LEU A 114 3.02 16.09 -2.01
CA LEU A 114 2.92 16.45 -0.59
C LEU A 114 2.12 15.45 0.26
N GLN A 115 1.65 14.35 -0.30
CA GLN A 115 0.83 13.38 0.43
C GLN A 115 1.61 12.59 1.52
N ASP A 116 2.93 12.49 1.41
CA ASP A 116 3.79 11.76 2.34
C ASP A 116 4.64 12.72 3.18
N ILE A 117 4.85 12.37 4.44
CA ILE A 117 5.63 13.15 5.41
C ILE A 117 7.15 12.89 5.31
N HIS A 118 7.58 11.80 4.68
CA HIS A 118 8.95 11.28 4.73
C HIS A 118 10.01 12.32 4.36
N TRP A 119 9.90 12.96 3.21
CA TRP A 119 10.88 13.95 2.76
C TRP A 119 10.90 15.20 3.65
N ALA A 120 9.75 15.61 4.17
CA ALA A 120 9.65 16.72 5.11
C ALA A 120 10.33 16.43 6.46
N MET A 121 10.41 15.14 6.85
CA MET A 121 11.12 14.69 8.05
C MET A 121 12.59 14.34 7.80
N GLY A 122 13.04 14.35 6.54
CA GLY A 122 14.40 13.99 6.16
C GLY A 122 14.63 12.48 5.99
N ASP A 123 13.55 11.69 5.90
CA ASP A 123 13.61 10.23 5.69
C ASP A 123 13.88 9.90 4.21
N LEU A 124 15.05 10.29 3.73
CA LEU A 124 15.51 9.99 2.38
C LEU A 124 15.96 8.52 2.26
N GLY A 125 15.62 7.88 1.14
CA GLY A 125 15.92 6.46 0.90
C GLY A 125 15.00 5.48 1.64
N TYR A 126 13.92 5.96 2.28
CA TYR A 126 13.04 5.11 3.09
C TYR A 126 12.03 4.31 2.26
N PHE A 127 11.42 4.90 1.24
CA PHE A 127 10.33 4.30 0.46
C PHE A 127 10.61 2.88 -0.07
N PRO A 128 11.80 2.54 -0.56
CA PRO A 128 12.10 1.17 -0.98
C PRO A 128 11.92 0.12 0.12
N SER A 129 12.03 0.51 1.39
CA SER A 129 11.84 -0.38 2.55
C SER A 129 10.44 -1.00 2.58
N TYR A 130 9.42 -0.31 2.08
CA TYR A 130 8.04 -0.82 2.00
C TYR A 130 7.92 -1.95 0.98
N ALA A 131 8.49 -1.79 -0.22
CA ALA A 131 8.48 -2.85 -1.24
C ALA A 131 9.30 -4.07 -0.80
N LEU A 132 10.49 -3.85 -0.22
CA LEU A 132 11.30 -4.91 0.39
C LEU A 132 10.57 -5.59 1.54
N GLY A 133 9.85 -4.83 2.37
CA GLY A 133 9.01 -5.35 3.44
C GLY A 133 7.92 -6.29 2.93
N SER A 134 7.23 -5.92 1.85
CA SER A 134 6.24 -6.78 1.21
C SER A 134 6.85 -8.09 0.71
N ALA A 135 8.02 -8.03 0.05
CA ALA A 135 8.72 -9.22 -0.42
C ALA A 135 9.16 -10.14 0.73
N TYR A 136 9.72 -9.58 1.80
CA TYR A 136 10.11 -10.36 2.99
C TYR A 136 8.90 -10.94 3.73
N GLY A 137 7.80 -10.20 3.82
CA GLY A 137 6.55 -10.69 4.38
C GLY A 137 6.01 -11.89 3.61
N ALA A 138 6.00 -11.82 2.28
CA ALA A 138 5.58 -12.93 1.42
C ALA A 138 6.47 -14.18 1.61
N GLN A 139 7.80 -14.00 1.68
CA GLN A 139 8.72 -15.11 1.97
C GLN A 139 8.48 -15.74 3.36
N ALA A 140 8.20 -14.91 4.38
CA ALA A 140 7.88 -15.41 5.71
C ALA A 140 6.57 -16.23 5.71
N VAL A 141 5.54 -15.79 4.99
CA VAL A 141 4.28 -16.53 4.85
C VAL A 141 4.49 -17.85 4.10
N ASP A 142 5.28 -17.86 3.03
CA ASP A 142 5.64 -19.09 2.32
C ASP A 142 6.34 -20.11 3.22
N ASP A 143 7.18 -19.64 4.14
CA ASP A 143 7.87 -20.51 5.09
C ASP A 143 6.90 -21.02 6.18
N LEU A 144 6.03 -20.17 6.70
CA LEU A 144 5.00 -20.55 7.66
C LEU A 144 4.03 -21.59 7.09
N ARG A 145 3.63 -21.51 5.84
CA ARG A 145 2.76 -22.46 5.16
C ARG A 145 3.30 -23.90 5.12
N LYS A 146 4.60 -24.09 5.32
CA LYS A 146 5.19 -25.44 5.42
C LYS A 146 4.86 -26.15 6.74
N THR A 147 4.47 -25.40 7.76
CA THR A 147 4.26 -25.90 9.12
C THR A 147 2.89 -25.57 9.69
N MET A 148 2.17 -24.63 9.07
CA MET A 148 0.86 -24.12 9.52
C MET A 148 -0.11 -24.07 8.34
N ASP A 149 -1.37 -24.43 8.61
CA ASP A 149 -2.46 -24.15 7.67
C ASP A 149 -2.92 -22.69 7.91
N LEU A 150 -2.55 -21.79 7.00
CA LEU A 150 -2.90 -20.37 7.10
C LEU A 150 -4.23 -20.02 6.40
N ASP A 151 -4.84 -20.99 5.74
CA ASP A 151 -6.10 -20.82 4.99
C ASP A 151 -7.30 -21.48 5.72
N ALA A 152 -7.03 -22.06 6.91
CA ALA A 152 -8.03 -22.74 7.75
C ALA A 152 -8.92 -21.79 8.55
#